data_4db84c34a7788cfa9d2f6027ba2aac4b
#
_entry.id   4db84c34a7788cfa9d2f6027ba2aac4b
#
_cell.length_a   1.000
_cell.length_b   1.000
_cell.length_c   1.000
_cell.angle_alpha   90.00
_cell.angle_beta   90.00
_cell.angle_gamma   90.00
#
_symmetry.space_group_name_H-M   'P 1'
#
loop_
_entity.id
_entity.type
_entity.pdbx_description
1 polymer ?
#
loop_
_entity_poly.entity_id
_entity_poly.type
_entity_poly.pdbx_seq_one_letter_code
_entity_poly.pdbx_strand_id
1 'polypeptide(L)'
;GDQLGEFYIDLHPRDNKYSHAAQWGLVQHKVWSDGTVQLPVAALVCNFTKPTTDKPSLMTHDEAETFFHEFGHCLHTILREAEFAGFAGTSAERDFVEAPSQMFEEWVWTPETLSLFAKHYKTGEPMPAELIDGMIAAKNLQSGVKTESQIFLGMVDQAYHTDTDGVVD
;
A
#
# COMPACT_ATOMS: atom_id res chain seq x y z
N GLY A 1 -16.04 18.08 -10.23
CA GLY A 1 -16.51 16.71 -10.29
C GLY A 1 -17.22 16.33 -9.00
N ASP A 2 -17.93 15.26 -8.99
CA ASP A 2 -18.66 14.80 -7.82
C ASP A 2 -17.68 14.13 -6.83
N GLN A 3 -18.00 14.20 -5.54
CA GLN A 3 -17.22 13.53 -4.50
C GLN A 3 -17.43 12.02 -4.61
N LEU A 4 -16.33 11.25 -4.63
CA LEU A 4 -16.36 9.79 -4.71
C LEU A 4 -16.21 9.12 -3.33
N GLY A 5 -15.61 9.81 -2.38
CA GLY A 5 -15.37 9.33 -1.03
C GLY A 5 -14.46 10.27 -0.26
N GLU A 6 -14.05 9.85 0.93
CA GLU A 6 -13.13 10.59 1.78
C GLU A 6 -12.05 9.66 2.31
N PHE A 7 -10.86 10.20 2.56
CA PHE A 7 -9.84 9.46 3.29
C PHE A 7 -9.04 10.36 4.22
N TYR A 8 -8.61 9.76 5.32
CA TYR A 8 -7.75 10.37 6.33
C TYR A 8 -6.35 9.81 6.22
N ILE A 9 -5.35 10.66 6.45
CA ILE A 9 -3.94 10.26 6.41
C ILE A 9 -3.31 10.49 7.79
N ASP A 10 -2.71 9.43 8.36
CA ASP A 10 -1.99 9.44 9.63
C ASP A 10 -0.59 8.83 9.42
N LEU A 11 0.41 9.65 9.12
CA LEU A 11 1.69 9.20 8.58
C LEU A 11 2.78 8.93 9.62
N HIS A 12 2.68 9.50 10.84
CA HIS A 12 3.81 9.49 11.76
C HIS A 12 3.56 8.66 13.01
N PRO A 13 4.60 8.02 13.58
CA PRO A 13 4.49 7.25 14.81
C PRO A 13 4.15 8.14 16.00
N ARG A 14 3.42 7.61 16.96
CA ARG A 14 3.14 8.18 18.28
C ARG A 14 2.87 7.06 19.28
N ASP A 15 2.81 7.40 20.56
CA ASP A 15 2.50 6.43 21.62
C ASP A 15 1.12 5.79 21.38
N ASN A 16 1.06 4.48 21.59
CA ASN A 16 -0.13 3.66 21.40
C ASN A 16 -0.72 3.60 19.98
N LYS A 17 0.05 4.03 18.96
CA LYS A 17 -0.35 3.86 17.56
C LYS A 17 -0.01 2.46 17.06
N TYR A 18 -0.85 1.92 16.17
CA TYR A 18 -0.56 0.72 15.41
C TYR A 18 0.76 0.86 14.65
N SER A 19 1.66 -0.10 14.79
CA SER A 19 3.05 0.03 14.37
C SER A 19 3.32 -0.29 12.88
N HIS A 20 2.38 -0.98 12.22
CA HIS A 20 2.50 -1.28 10.80
C HIS A 20 1.76 -0.24 9.95
N ALA A 21 2.15 -0.13 8.68
CA ALA A 21 1.32 0.56 7.69
C ALA A 21 0.07 -0.27 7.40
N ALA A 22 -1.06 0.40 7.24
CA ALA A 22 -2.31 -0.24 6.85
C ALA A 22 -3.34 0.78 6.37
N GLN A 23 -4.18 0.36 5.43
CA GLN A 23 -5.41 1.05 5.09
C GLN A 23 -6.56 0.44 5.89
N TRP A 24 -7.48 1.29 6.33
CA TRP A 24 -8.69 0.91 7.09
C TRP A 24 -9.93 1.47 6.40
N GLY A 25 -10.89 0.62 6.06
CA GLY A 25 -12.21 1.05 5.63
C GLY A 25 -13.05 1.45 6.84
N LEU A 26 -13.34 2.74 6.99
CA LEU A 26 -14.13 3.26 8.11
C LEU A 26 -15.63 3.24 7.81
N VAL A 27 -16.01 3.59 6.58
CA VAL A 27 -17.38 3.54 6.06
C VAL A 27 -17.34 2.86 4.70
N GLN A 28 -18.21 1.89 4.48
CA GLN A 28 -18.31 1.18 3.22
C GLN A 28 -19.28 1.86 2.26
N HIS A 29 -18.98 1.77 0.96
CA HIS A 29 -19.94 2.16 -0.07
C HIS A 29 -21.16 1.24 -0.01
N LYS A 30 -22.36 1.81 -0.14
CA LYS A 30 -23.59 1.06 -0.34
C LYS A 30 -24.69 1.94 -0.91
N VAL A 31 -25.69 1.29 -1.48
CA VAL A 31 -26.94 1.93 -1.91
C VAL A 31 -28.03 1.55 -0.92
N TRP A 32 -28.70 2.56 -0.34
CA TRP A 32 -29.82 2.36 0.56
C TRP A 32 -31.10 2.01 -0.22
N SER A 33 -32.11 1.46 0.47
CA SER A 33 -33.38 1.05 -0.15
C SER A 33 -34.17 2.20 -0.77
N ASP A 34 -33.89 3.44 -0.38
CA ASP A 34 -34.48 4.65 -0.97
C ASP A 34 -33.67 5.19 -2.17
N GLY A 35 -32.61 4.49 -2.59
CA GLY A 35 -31.74 4.87 -3.69
C GLY A 35 -30.63 5.85 -3.32
N THR A 36 -30.53 6.29 -2.07
CA THR A 36 -29.41 7.14 -1.64
C THR A 36 -28.11 6.35 -1.59
N VAL A 37 -27.02 7.01 -1.97
CA VAL A 37 -25.67 6.41 -1.97
C VAL A 37 -24.89 6.88 -0.73
N GLN A 38 -24.37 5.92 0.01
CA GLN A 38 -23.40 6.17 1.06
C GLN A 38 -22.01 6.13 0.48
N LEU A 39 -21.30 7.26 0.54
CA LEU A 39 -19.91 7.34 0.08
C LEU A 39 -18.96 6.66 1.07
N PRO A 40 -17.91 6.01 0.57
CA PRO A 40 -16.92 5.33 1.39
C PRO A 40 -15.99 6.32 2.10
N VAL A 41 -15.50 5.91 3.27
CA VAL A 41 -14.48 6.63 4.02
C VAL A 41 -13.37 5.65 4.39
N ALA A 42 -12.13 6.03 4.12
CA ALA A 42 -10.94 5.24 4.43
C ALA A 42 -9.97 5.99 5.36
N ALA A 43 -9.08 5.27 6.00
CA ALA A 43 -7.93 5.83 6.70
C ALA A 43 -6.65 5.11 6.26
N LEU A 44 -5.62 5.88 5.92
CA LEU A 44 -4.28 5.42 5.62
C LEU A 44 -3.39 5.71 6.82
N VAL A 45 -2.90 4.66 7.46
CA VAL A 45 -2.07 4.74 8.67
C VAL A 45 -0.67 4.26 8.32
N CYS A 46 0.35 5.07 8.62
CA CYS A 46 1.76 4.74 8.43
C CYS A 46 2.58 5.12 9.66
N ASN A 47 3.88 4.81 9.65
CA ASN A 47 4.80 5.15 10.72
C ASN A 47 6.12 5.67 10.14
N PHE A 48 6.02 6.65 9.24
CA PHE A 48 7.16 7.23 8.55
C PHE A 48 8.00 8.14 9.45
N THR A 49 9.24 8.33 9.05
CA THR A 49 10.20 9.21 9.71
C THR A 49 9.58 10.58 9.98
N LYS A 50 9.58 11.00 11.25
CA LYS A 50 9.05 12.30 11.65
C LYS A 50 9.90 13.46 11.13
N PRO A 51 9.31 14.62 10.86
CA PRO A 51 10.08 15.84 10.68
C PRO A 51 10.80 16.22 11.99
N THR A 52 11.93 16.89 11.86
CA THR A 52 12.67 17.51 12.99
C THR A 52 12.54 19.03 12.88
N THR A 53 13.09 19.75 13.89
CA THR A 53 13.16 21.21 13.85
C THR A 53 13.87 21.76 12.61
N ASP A 54 14.83 21.01 12.08
CA ASP A 54 15.73 21.47 11.02
C ASP A 54 15.46 20.83 9.65
N LYS A 55 14.66 19.75 9.62
CA LYS A 55 14.38 18.99 8.40
C LYS A 55 12.92 18.55 8.34
N PRO A 56 12.29 18.61 7.15
CA PRO A 56 10.98 18.01 6.94
C PRO A 56 11.06 16.47 7.10
N SER A 57 9.92 15.81 7.10
CA SER A 57 9.88 14.35 6.97
C SER A 57 10.49 13.96 5.63
N LEU A 58 11.65 13.32 5.67
CA LEU A 58 12.32 12.78 4.50
C LEU A 58 12.08 11.27 4.50
N MET A 59 11.21 10.84 3.61
CA MET A 59 10.88 9.44 3.45
C MET A 59 12.04 8.68 2.78
N THR A 60 12.30 7.47 3.24
CA THR A 60 13.12 6.52 2.48
C THR A 60 12.36 6.05 1.26
N HIS A 61 13.03 5.37 0.31
CA HIS A 61 12.35 4.80 -0.85
C HIS A 61 11.32 3.73 -0.43
N ASP A 62 11.66 2.88 0.54
CA ASP A 62 10.76 1.85 1.07
C ASP A 62 9.52 2.47 1.75
N GLU A 63 9.68 3.61 2.45
CA GLU A 63 8.55 4.34 3.03
C GLU A 63 7.64 4.93 1.93
N ALA A 64 8.23 5.41 0.82
CA ALA A 64 7.47 5.88 -0.34
C ALA A 64 6.71 4.73 -1.03
N GLU A 65 7.36 3.59 -1.24
CA GLU A 65 6.73 2.38 -1.78
C GLU A 65 5.56 1.93 -0.89
N THR A 66 5.77 1.86 0.43
CA THR A 66 4.71 1.55 1.40
C THR A 66 3.55 2.54 1.32
N PHE A 67 3.81 3.84 1.18
CA PHE A 67 2.76 4.84 1.02
C PHE A 67 1.91 4.57 -0.23
N PHE A 68 2.53 4.31 -1.36
CA PHE A 68 1.82 4.01 -2.60
C PHE A 68 1.03 2.70 -2.51
N HIS A 69 1.58 1.67 -1.86
CA HIS A 69 0.89 0.42 -1.56
C HIS A 69 -0.41 0.68 -0.78
N GLU A 70 -0.32 1.32 0.38
CA GLU A 70 -1.50 1.63 1.21
C GLU A 70 -2.47 2.59 0.52
N PHE A 71 -1.96 3.50 -0.30
CA PHE A 71 -2.80 4.38 -1.11
C PHE A 71 -3.55 3.60 -2.20
N GLY A 72 -2.95 2.55 -2.75
CA GLY A 72 -3.64 1.62 -3.65
C GLY A 72 -4.86 0.96 -2.99
N HIS A 73 -4.74 0.55 -1.72
CA HIS A 73 -5.88 0.06 -0.94
C HIS A 73 -6.92 1.15 -0.64
N CYS A 74 -6.47 2.39 -0.36
CA CYS A 74 -7.38 3.53 -0.20
C CYS A 74 -8.21 3.76 -1.45
N LEU A 75 -7.58 3.77 -2.62
CA LEU A 75 -8.29 3.95 -3.89
C LEU A 75 -9.20 2.76 -4.18
N HIS A 76 -8.79 1.54 -3.89
CA HIS A 76 -9.65 0.37 -4.02
C HIS A 76 -10.91 0.52 -3.16
N THR A 77 -10.77 1.05 -1.93
CA THR A 77 -11.92 1.32 -1.04
C THR A 77 -12.82 2.42 -1.59
N ILE A 78 -12.25 3.52 -2.10
CA ILE A 78 -12.98 4.72 -2.50
C ILE A 78 -13.65 4.54 -3.87
N LEU A 79 -12.98 3.87 -4.80
CA LEU A 79 -13.43 3.76 -6.19
C LEU A 79 -14.32 2.54 -6.44
N ARG A 80 -14.39 1.61 -5.49
CA ARG A 80 -15.25 0.43 -5.65
C ARG A 80 -16.70 0.76 -5.30
N GLU A 81 -17.51 0.90 -6.33
CA GLU A 81 -18.95 0.99 -6.21
C GLU A 81 -19.54 -0.40 -5.96
N ALA A 82 -20.32 -0.55 -4.90
CA ALA A 82 -21.01 -1.78 -4.58
C ALA A 82 -22.40 -1.46 -4.03
N GLU A 83 -23.40 -2.22 -4.43
CA GLU A 83 -24.75 -2.09 -3.92
C GLU A 83 -24.82 -2.47 -2.43
N PHE A 84 -24.10 -3.54 -2.06
CA PHE A 84 -24.08 -4.06 -0.68
C PHE A 84 -22.74 -3.77 -0.01
N ALA A 85 -22.78 -3.21 1.21
CA ALA A 85 -21.58 -2.87 1.98
C ALA A 85 -20.62 -4.05 2.21
N GLY A 86 -21.14 -5.28 2.31
CA GLY A 86 -20.32 -6.48 2.48
C GLY A 86 -19.42 -6.84 1.29
N PHE A 87 -19.70 -6.25 0.11
CA PHE A 87 -18.91 -6.43 -1.11
C PHE A 87 -18.15 -5.16 -1.51
N ALA A 88 -18.16 -4.13 -0.68
CA ALA A 88 -17.48 -2.87 -0.96
C ALA A 88 -16.03 -2.87 -0.48
N GLY A 89 -15.30 -1.85 -0.89
CA GLY A 89 -13.93 -1.59 -0.45
C GLY A 89 -12.98 -2.75 -0.76
N THR A 90 -12.14 -3.10 0.20
CA THR A 90 -11.15 -4.19 0.11
C THR A 90 -11.74 -5.56 0.47
N SER A 91 -13.08 -5.71 0.54
CA SER A 91 -13.75 -7.00 0.71
C SER A 91 -13.67 -7.83 -0.57
N ALA A 92 -12.47 -8.25 -0.94
CA ALA A 92 -12.15 -9.07 -2.11
C ALA A 92 -11.42 -10.34 -1.68
N GLU A 93 -11.36 -11.32 -2.58
CA GLU A 93 -10.57 -12.53 -2.34
C GLU A 93 -9.09 -12.17 -2.12
N ARG A 94 -8.39 -12.99 -1.34
CA ARG A 94 -7.01 -12.71 -0.92
C ARG A 94 -6.02 -12.70 -2.08
N ASP A 95 -6.27 -13.47 -3.12
CA ASP A 95 -5.46 -13.51 -4.33
C ASP A 95 -5.63 -12.27 -5.24
N PHE A 96 -6.63 -11.42 -4.95
CA PHE A 96 -6.89 -10.19 -5.70
C PHE A 96 -6.66 -8.92 -4.88
N VAL A 97 -6.86 -8.95 -3.57
CA VAL A 97 -6.88 -7.73 -2.74
C VAL A 97 -5.59 -6.91 -2.82
N GLU A 98 -4.45 -7.56 -3.04
CA GLU A 98 -3.14 -6.93 -3.18
C GLU A 98 -2.81 -6.48 -4.61
N ALA A 99 -3.64 -6.82 -5.61
CA ALA A 99 -3.35 -6.45 -6.99
C ALA A 99 -3.31 -4.91 -7.20
N PRO A 100 -4.28 -4.12 -6.70
CA PRO A 100 -4.20 -2.66 -6.79
C PRO A 100 -3.04 -2.06 -6.01
N SER A 101 -2.79 -2.52 -4.78
CA SER A 101 -1.73 -1.98 -3.92
C SER A 101 -0.35 -2.22 -4.52
N GLN A 102 -0.05 -3.45 -4.95
CA GLN A 102 1.23 -3.80 -5.57
C GLN A 102 1.42 -3.13 -6.93
N MET A 103 0.36 -2.91 -7.70
CA MET A 103 0.44 -2.13 -8.94
C MET A 103 0.92 -0.69 -8.67
N PHE A 104 0.48 -0.07 -7.57
CA PHE A 104 0.88 1.29 -7.21
C PHE A 104 2.35 1.37 -6.75
N GLU A 105 2.91 0.31 -6.19
CA GLU A 105 4.33 0.24 -5.84
C GLU A 105 5.24 0.50 -7.04
N GLU A 106 4.86 0.05 -8.23
CA GLU A 106 5.68 0.23 -9.44
C GLU A 106 5.88 1.71 -9.81
N TRP A 107 5.01 2.61 -9.35
CA TRP A 107 5.11 4.03 -9.67
C TRP A 107 6.32 4.70 -9.01
N VAL A 108 6.78 4.24 -7.85
CA VAL A 108 7.99 4.78 -7.21
C VAL A 108 9.30 4.25 -7.83
N TRP A 109 9.18 3.36 -8.82
CA TRP A 109 10.31 2.85 -9.60
C TRP A 109 10.40 3.45 -11.00
N THR A 110 9.45 4.29 -11.42
CA THR A 110 9.45 4.91 -12.75
C THR A 110 10.03 6.33 -12.69
N PRO A 111 10.99 6.67 -13.57
CA PRO A 111 11.61 8.00 -13.60
C PRO A 111 10.58 9.13 -13.74
N GLU A 112 9.55 8.92 -14.57
CA GLU A 112 8.50 9.89 -14.85
C GLU A 112 7.74 10.26 -13.58
N THR A 113 7.33 9.26 -12.79
CA THR A 113 6.60 9.49 -11.54
C THR A 113 7.50 10.08 -10.47
N LEU A 114 8.72 9.58 -10.32
CA LEU A 114 9.69 10.11 -9.37
C LEU A 114 9.98 11.60 -9.65
N SER A 115 10.03 12.03 -10.88
CA SER A 115 10.27 13.44 -11.24
C SER A 115 9.21 14.40 -10.69
N LEU A 116 8.01 13.91 -10.41
CA LEU A 116 6.91 14.73 -9.90
C LEU A 116 7.12 15.13 -8.43
N PHE A 117 7.65 14.22 -7.61
CA PHE A 117 7.74 14.44 -6.15
C PHE A 117 9.14 14.24 -5.56
N ALA A 118 10.01 13.42 -6.14
CA ALA A 118 11.35 13.14 -5.62
C ALA A 118 12.30 14.32 -5.92
N LYS A 119 12.23 15.33 -5.03
CA LYS A 119 12.99 16.59 -5.17
C LYS A 119 13.80 16.88 -3.93
N HIS A 120 14.95 17.53 -4.11
CA HIS A 120 15.78 17.95 -2.99
C HIS A 120 15.03 18.98 -2.14
N TYR A 121 14.85 18.72 -0.85
CA TYR A 121 13.94 19.47 0.02
C TYR A 121 14.31 20.96 0.23
N LYS A 122 15.55 21.37 -0.04
CA LYS A 122 15.99 22.76 0.04
C LYS A 122 16.02 23.45 -1.31
N THR A 123 16.52 22.77 -2.36
CA THR A 123 16.74 23.37 -3.67
C THR A 123 15.59 23.16 -4.64
N GLY A 124 14.74 22.16 -4.40
CA GLY A 124 13.66 21.75 -5.32
C GLY A 124 14.16 21.04 -6.57
N GLU A 125 15.47 20.78 -6.68
CA GLU A 125 16.03 20.04 -7.81
C GLU A 125 15.52 18.59 -7.82
N PRO A 126 15.17 18.04 -9.00
CA PRO A 126 14.75 16.67 -9.11
C PRO A 126 15.88 15.70 -8.74
N MET A 127 15.50 14.48 -8.37
CA MET A 127 16.48 13.40 -8.12
C MET A 127 17.31 13.18 -9.38
N PRO A 128 18.65 13.10 -9.28
CA PRO A 128 19.52 12.84 -10.42
C PRO A 128 19.20 11.51 -11.12
N ALA A 129 19.19 11.51 -12.44
CA ALA A 129 18.88 10.31 -13.23
C ALA A 129 19.80 9.13 -12.88
N GLU A 130 21.07 9.39 -12.63
CA GLU A 130 22.05 8.36 -12.24
C GLU A 130 21.67 7.64 -10.93
N LEU A 131 21.04 8.35 -9.97
CA LEU A 131 20.55 7.72 -8.74
C LEU A 131 19.32 6.86 -9.02
N ILE A 132 18.42 7.31 -9.89
CA ILE A 132 17.23 6.55 -10.30
C ILE A 132 17.65 5.28 -11.02
N ASP A 133 18.58 5.38 -11.97
CA ASP A 133 19.12 4.24 -12.72
C ASP A 133 19.80 3.23 -11.77
N GLY A 134 20.56 3.73 -10.78
CA GLY A 134 21.20 2.91 -9.76
C GLY A 134 20.17 2.17 -8.87
N MET A 135 19.09 2.84 -8.46
CA MET A 135 17.99 2.23 -7.72
C MET A 135 17.31 1.13 -8.53
N ILE A 136 16.96 1.40 -9.79
CA ILE A 136 16.31 0.44 -10.68
C ILE A 136 17.21 -0.78 -10.89
N ALA A 137 18.51 -0.58 -11.13
CA ALA A 137 19.48 -1.66 -11.26
C ALA A 137 19.58 -2.54 -9.99
N ALA A 138 19.43 -1.93 -8.82
CA ALA A 138 19.48 -2.63 -7.54
C ALA A 138 18.14 -3.31 -7.14
N LYS A 139 17.02 -2.96 -7.77
CA LYS A 139 15.66 -3.46 -7.43
C LYS A 139 15.62 -4.98 -7.30
N ASN A 140 16.26 -5.67 -8.23
CA ASN A 140 16.25 -7.13 -8.31
C ASN A 140 17.45 -7.80 -7.61
N LEU A 141 18.25 -7.04 -6.88
CA LEU A 141 19.39 -7.62 -6.15
C LEU A 141 18.87 -8.62 -5.11
N GLN A 142 19.39 -9.84 -5.16
CA GLN A 142 18.97 -10.96 -4.30
C GLN A 142 17.48 -11.35 -4.42
N SER A 143 16.80 -10.97 -5.50
CA SER A 143 15.38 -11.33 -5.70
C SER A 143 15.17 -12.85 -5.71
N GLY A 144 16.12 -13.63 -6.24
CA GLY A 144 16.07 -15.09 -6.21
C GLY A 144 15.97 -15.65 -4.80
N VAL A 145 16.80 -15.18 -3.86
CA VAL A 145 16.78 -15.61 -2.45
C VAL A 145 15.47 -15.21 -1.76
N LYS A 146 14.98 -14.00 -2.03
CA LYS A 146 13.68 -13.54 -1.51
C LYS A 146 12.54 -14.42 -2.02
N THR A 147 12.52 -14.72 -3.31
CA THR A 147 11.50 -15.57 -3.93
C THR A 147 11.57 -17.00 -3.39
N GLU A 148 12.77 -17.56 -3.25
CA GLU A 148 12.95 -18.90 -2.68
C GLU A 148 12.40 -18.99 -1.25
N SER A 149 12.62 -17.97 -0.43
CA SER A 149 12.07 -17.89 0.92
C SER A 149 10.53 -17.87 0.91
N GLN A 150 9.90 -17.16 -0.02
CA GLN A 150 8.44 -17.16 -0.15
C GLN A 150 7.90 -18.50 -0.64
N ILE A 151 8.58 -19.13 -1.60
CA ILE A 151 8.24 -20.48 -2.07
C ILE A 151 8.34 -21.49 -0.92
N PHE A 152 9.40 -21.41 -0.11
CA PHE A 152 9.54 -22.28 1.06
C PHE A 152 8.35 -22.15 2.02
N LEU A 153 7.94 -20.92 2.36
CA LEU A 153 6.76 -20.72 3.22
C LEU A 153 5.49 -21.30 2.61
N GLY A 154 5.28 -21.10 1.29
CA GLY A 154 4.15 -21.71 0.57
C GLY A 154 4.19 -23.24 0.56
N MET A 155 5.38 -23.84 0.43
CA MET A 155 5.54 -25.28 0.50
C MET A 155 5.22 -25.84 1.89
N VAL A 156 5.63 -25.13 2.95
CA VAL A 156 5.28 -25.50 4.34
C VAL A 156 3.78 -25.44 4.54
N ASP A 157 3.13 -24.34 4.09
CA ASP A 157 1.68 -24.18 4.18
C ASP A 157 0.94 -25.32 3.44
N GLN A 158 1.37 -25.64 2.21
CA GLN A 158 0.80 -26.75 1.44
C GLN A 158 1.00 -28.10 2.15
N ALA A 159 2.18 -28.36 2.72
CA ALA A 159 2.42 -29.60 3.45
C ALA A 159 1.45 -29.76 4.63
N TYR A 160 1.22 -28.70 5.41
CA TYR A 160 0.27 -28.73 6.53
C TYR A 160 -1.20 -28.91 6.11
N HIS A 161 -1.59 -28.40 4.95
CA HIS A 161 -3.01 -28.40 4.54
C HIS A 161 -3.37 -29.47 3.53
N THR A 162 -2.40 -30.17 2.94
CA THR A 162 -2.64 -31.25 1.95
C THR A 162 -2.29 -32.64 2.45
N ASP A 163 -1.68 -32.75 3.62
CA ASP A 163 -1.42 -34.05 4.23
C ASP A 163 -2.73 -34.69 4.71
N THR A 164 -3.08 -35.81 4.11
CA THR A 164 -4.32 -36.55 4.40
C THR A 164 -4.17 -37.56 5.53
N ASP A 165 -2.94 -37.85 5.95
CA ASP A 165 -2.64 -38.86 6.97
C ASP A 165 -2.68 -38.31 8.41
N GLY A 166 -2.88 -36.98 8.55
CA GLY A 166 -3.10 -36.33 9.83
C GLY A 166 -1.89 -36.24 10.76
N VAL A 167 -0.72 -36.59 10.28
CA VAL A 167 0.56 -36.44 10.99
C VAL A 167 1.44 -35.50 10.20
N VAL A 168 1.67 -34.32 10.79
CA VAL A 168 2.66 -33.38 10.28
C VAL A 168 3.88 -33.48 11.20
N ASP A 169 4.97 -34.01 10.71
CA ASP A 169 6.26 -34.12 11.41
C ASP A 169 7.02 -32.77 11.40
#